data_d03d37366aac950aaf7da5bc35789761
#
_entry.id   d03d37366aac950aaf7da5bc35789761
#
_cell.length_a   1.000
_cell.length_b   1.000
_cell.length_c   1.000
_cell.angle_alpha   90.00
_cell.angle_beta   90.00
_cell.angle_gamma   90.00
#
_symmetry.space_group_name_H-M   'P 1'
#
loop_
_entity.id
_entity.type
_entity.pdbx_description
1 polymer ?
#
loop_
_entity_poly.entity_id
_entity_poly.type
_entity_poly.pdbx_seq_one_letter_code
_entity_poly.pdbx_strand_id
1 'polypeptide(L)'
;ELNNYVISNYDESKNNYLIIDEVQMSDEVNNPYNPKGKKISFYDMLNDLKELSNLDIYVTGSNSKMLSNDILTEFRGRSDEIKIHPFSFSEYYSFVGGDKEEAFDNYSFYGGMPFLLTKQDETSKIEYLENLFKEVYIRDIVERKHIEREDILSSIIDLLCSSVGSLTNPSKITKAINSKQQRSGKDIV
;
A
#
# COMPACT_ATOMS: atom_id res chain seq x y z
N GLU A 1 -3.18 -23.74 11.48
CA GLU A 1 -2.70 -24.34 10.20
C GLU A 1 -1.33 -23.81 9.80
N LEU A 2 -1.09 -22.48 9.76
CA LEU A 2 0.20 -21.92 9.34
C LEU A 2 1.36 -22.33 10.27
N ASN A 3 1.19 -22.25 11.60
CA ASN A 3 2.24 -22.68 12.54
C ASN A 3 2.65 -24.14 12.30
N ASN A 4 1.68 -25.03 12.09
CA ASN A 4 1.96 -26.45 11.82
C ASN A 4 2.70 -26.60 10.48
N TYR A 5 2.36 -25.82 9.47
CA TYR A 5 3.04 -25.82 8.19
C TYR A 5 4.50 -25.35 8.34
N VAL A 6 4.71 -24.23 9.05
CA VAL A 6 6.06 -23.69 9.29
C VAL A 6 6.91 -24.69 10.05
N ILE A 7 6.39 -25.23 11.18
CA ILE A 7 7.11 -26.21 12.01
C ILE A 7 7.44 -27.47 11.21
N SER A 8 6.54 -27.94 10.34
CA SER A 8 6.77 -29.15 9.54
C SER A 8 7.87 -28.96 8.47
N ASN A 9 8.12 -27.72 8.06
CA ASN A 9 9.13 -27.39 7.04
C ASN A 9 10.37 -26.70 7.62
N TYR A 10 10.42 -26.51 8.93
CA TYR A 10 11.53 -25.87 9.61
C TYR A 10 12.72 -26.81 9.75
N ASP A 11 13.92 -26.32 9.45
CA ASP A 11 15.19 -27.03 9.56
C ASP A 11 16.12 -26.26 10.50
N GLU A 12 16.35 -26.77 11.70
CA GLU A 12 17.21 -26.15 12.71
C GLU A 12 18.67 -25.96 12.25
N SER A 13 19.12 -26.75 11.26
CA SER A 13 20.48 -26.69 10.75
C SER A 13 20.72 -25.60 9.72
N LYS A 14 19.66 -24.90 9.28
CA LYS A 14 19.70 -23.90 8.19
C LYS A 14 19.04 -22.60 8.63
N ASN A 15 19.35 -21.53 7.89
CA ASN A 15 18.57 -20.31 7.95
C ASN A 15 17.24 -20.54 7.23
N ASN A 16 16.13 -20.29 7.93
CA ASN A 16 14.78 -20.38 7.39
C ASN A 16 14.23 -18.96 7.17
N TYR A 17 13.45 -18.80 6.12
CA TYR A 17 12.82 -17.53 5.78
C TYR A 17 11.33 -17.74 5.57
N LEU A 18 10.52 -17.01 6.32
CA LEU A 18 9.07 -16.96 6.17
C LEU A 18 8.68 -15.61 5.58
N ILE A 19 8.16 -15.63 4.36
CA ILE A 19 7.72 -14.42 3.67
C ILE A 19 6.22 -14.49 3.52
N ILE A 20 5.51 -13.48 4.04
CA ILE A 20 4.05 -13.40 4.03
C ILE A 20 3.66 -12.06 3.41
N ASP A 21 2.95 -12.13 2.31
CA ASP A 21 2.47 -10.97 1.57
C ASP A 21 1.04 -10.62 1.97
N GLU A 22 0.69 -9.32 1.93
CA GLU A 22 -0.64 -8.79 2.21
C GLU A 22 -1.24 -9.28 3.55
N VAL A 23 -0.45 -9.21 4.61
CA VAL A 23 -0.81 -9.75 5.94
C VAL A 23 -2.12 -9.14 6.52
N GLN A 24 -2.53 -7.95 6.07
CA GLN A 24 -3.80 -7.34 6.47
C GLN A 24 -5.04 -8.09 5.94
N MET A 25 -4.87 -9.00 4.98
CA MET A 25 -5.94 -9.88 4.48
C MET A 25 -6.22 -11.05 5.41
N SER A 26 -5.43 -11.20 6.48
CA SER A 26 -5.63 -12.28 7.45
C SER A 26 -6.74 -11.95 8.44
N ASP A 27 -7.64 -12.90 8.66
CA ASP A 27 -8.70 -12.80 9.65
C ASP A 27 -8.27 -13.34 11.02
N GLU A 28 -8.86 -12.79 12.08
CA GLU A 28 -8.78 -13.39 13.41
C GLU A 28 -9.57 -14.70 13.48
N VAL A 29 -8.98 -15.72 14.08
CA VAL A 29 -9.63 -17.03 14.26
C VAL A 29 -10.03 -17.27 15.71
N ASN A 30 -11.09 -18.06 15.93
CA ASN A 30 -11.48 -18.46 17.27
C ASN A 30 -10.39 -19.36 17.89
N ASN A 31 -10.06 -19.09 19.14
CA ASN A 31 -9.13 -19.94 19.88
C ASN A 31 -9.75 -21.32 20.11
N PRO A 32 -9.20 -22.40 19.54
CA PRO A 32 -9.78 -23.74 19.69
C PRO A 32 -9.76 -24.25 21.13
N TYR A 33 -8.83 -23.76 21.96
CA TYR A 33 -8.71 -24.14 23.36
C TYR A 33 -9.54 -23.27 24.31
N ASN A 34 -9.99 -22.11 23.86
CA ASN A 34 -10.88 -21.19 24.56
C ASN A 34 -11.83 -20.48 23.62
N PRO A 35 -12.88 -21.12 23.11
CA PRO A 35 -13.78 -20.55 22.09
C PRO A 35 -14.53 -19.29 22.54
N LYS A 36 -14.63 -19.07 23.85
CA LYS A 36 -15.26 -17.87 24.44
C LYS A 36 -14.25 -16.79 24.84
N GLY A 37 -12.97 -17.05 24.66
CA GLY A 37 -11.88 -16.14 24.98
C GLY A 37 -11.55 -15.19 23.82
N LYS A 38 -10.41 -14.50 23.96
CA LYS A 38 -9.86 -13.64 22.89
C LYS A 38 -9.60 -14.51 21.65
N LYS A 39 -9.98 -14.01 20.48
CA LYS A 39 -9.58 -14.59 19.21
C LYS A 39 -8.06 -14.54 19.05
N ILE A 40 -7.53 -15.47 18.30
CA ILE A 40 -6.13 -15.51 17.92
C ILE A 40 -5.97 -14.62 16.69
N SER A 41 -5.15 -13.60 16.82
CA SER A 41 -4.77 -12.75 15.71
C SER A 41 -3.59 -13.36 14.93
N PHE A 42 -3.37 -12.86 13.72
CA PHE A 42 -2.19 -13.22 12.96
C PHE A 42 -0.88 -12.86 13.71
N TYR A 43 -0.88 -11.78 14.47
CA TYR A 43 0.27 -11.32 15.25
C TYR A 43 0.59 -12.24 16.42
N ASP A 44 -0.43 -12.78 17.10
CA ASP A 44 -0.23 -13.78 18.17
C ASP A 44 0.52 -14.99 17.58
N MET A 45 0.15 -15.43 16.38
CA MET A 45 0.79 -16.53 15.69
C MET A 45 2.24 -16.23 15.27
N LEU A 46 2.52 -15.03 14.76
CA LEU A 46 3.90 -14.62 14.43
C LEU A 46 4.78 -14.53 15.67
N ASN A 47 4.23 -14.11 16.80
CA ASN A 47 4.96 -14.07 18.05
C ASN A 47 5.39 -15.48 18.53
N ASP A 48 4.55 -16.49 18.33
CA ASP A 48 4.91 -17.89 18.63
C ASP A 48 6.06 -18.36 17.71
N LEU A 49 6.02 -18.02 16.43
CA LEU A 49 7.04 -18.44 15.47
C LEU A 49 8.39 -17.76 15.69
N LYS A 50 8.44 -16.58 16.31
CA LYS A 50 9.69 -15.89 16.66
C LYS A 50 10.55 -16.61 17.69
N GLU A 51 10.00 -17.55 18.42
CA GLU A 51 10.75 -18.38 19.36
C GLU A 51 11.63 -19.43 18.64
N LEU A 52 11.41 -19.64 17.33
CA LEU A 52 12.24 -20.52 16.51
C LEU A 52 13.56 -19.82 16.17
N SER A 53 14.67 -20.43 16.59
CA SER A 53 16.00 -19.98 16.21
C SER A 53 16.20 -20.15 14.70
N ASN A 54 17.00 -19.28 14.08
CA ASN A 54 17.27 -19.31 12.63
C ASN A 54 16.02 -19.18 11.72
N LEU A 55 14.95 -18.51 12.19
CA LEU A 55 13.79 -18.14 11.38
C LEU A 55 13.68 -16.63 11.26
N ASP A 56 13.92 -16.12 10.06
CA ASP A 56 13.66 -14.72 9.70
C ASP A 56 12.25 -14.59 9.11
N ILE A 57 11.44 -13.68 9.68
CA ILE A 57 10.07 -13.46 9.24
C ILE A 57 9.95 -12.10 8.56
N TYR A 58 9.51 -12.09 7.31
CA TYR A 58 9.21 -10.89 6.52
C TYR A 58 7.71 -10.84 6.27
N VAL A 59 7.11 -9.71 6.61
CA VAL A 59 5.68 -9.48 6.33
C VAL A 59 5.55 -8.23 5.49
N THR A 60 4.68 -8.28 4.49
CA THR A 60 4.34 -7.12 3.68
C THR A 60 2.87 -6.73 3.85
N GLY A 61 2.54 -5.51 3.51
CA GLY A 61 1.17 -5.04 3.46
C GLY A 61 1.08 -3.61 2.96
N SER A 62 0.04 -3.32 2.21
CA SER A 62 -0.22 -2.02 1.61
C SER A 62 -0.97 -1.06 2.53
N ASN A 63 -1.33 -1.49 3.74
CA ASN A 63 -2.23 -0.75 4.62
C ASN A 63 -1.49 0.14 5.63
N SER A 64 -1.88 1.41 5.71
CA SER A 64 -1.46 2.34 6.77
C SER A 64 -1.77 1.85 8.19
N LYS A 65 -2.70 0.90 8.38
CA LYS A 65 -2.91 0.23 9.67
C LYS A 65 -1.77 -0.72 10.04
N MET A 66 -1.10 -1.32 9.06
CA MET A 66 0.14 -2.07 9.33
C MET A 66 1.31 -1.15 9.69
N LEU A 67 1.28 0.09 9.17
CA LEU A 67 2.21 1.17 9.54
C LEU A 67 1.76 1.91 10.80
N SER A 68 0.55 1.62 11.32
CA SER A 68 0.04 2.24 12.53
C SER A 68 0.65 1.60 13.77
N ASN A 69 0.60 2.35 14.87
CA ASN A 69 1.14 2.01 16.18
C ASN A 69 0.80 0.59 16.69
N ASP A 70 -0.18 -0.09 16.11
CA ASP A 70 -0.62 -1.41 16.56
C ASP A 70 0.44 -2.49 16.27
N ILE A 71 1.02 -2.51 15.05
CA ILE A 71 2.10 -3.47 14.73
C ILE A 71 3.38 -3.12 15.46
N LEU A 72 3.77 -1.84 15.44
CA LEU A 72 4.95 -1.39 16.18
C LEU A 72 4.77 -1.62 17.69
N THR A 73 3.52 -1.63 18.17
CA THR A 73 3.18 -1.89 19.58
C THR A 73 3.23 -3.38 19.91
N GLU A 74 2.70 -4.24 19.05
CA GLU A 74 2.71 -5.71 19.22
C GLU A 74 4.14 -6.29 19.09
N PHE A 75 4.95 -5.70 18.21
CA PHE A 75 6.33 -6.16 17.99
C PHE A 75 7.40 -5.32 18.70
N ARG A 76 7.06 -4.50 19.68
CA ARG A 76 7.93 -3.55 20.41
C ARG A 76 9.39 -4.00 20.49
N GLY A 77 10.26 -3.31 19.72
CA GLY A 77 11.71 -3.54 19.74
C GLY A 77 12.18 -4.90 19.21
N ARG A 78 11.33 -5.65 18.51
CA ARG A 78 11.61 -6.97 17.95
C ARG A 78 11.40 -7.06 16.43
N SER A 79 11.28 -5.92 15.77
CA SER A 79 11.11 -5.86 14.32
C SER A 79 11.66 -4.55 13.77
N ASP A 80 12.15 -4.60 12.55
CA ASP A 80 12.60 -3.45 11.78
C ASP A 80 11.59 -3.15 10.66
N GLU A 81 11.33 -1.87 10.42
CA GLU A 81 10.47 -1.44 9.32
C GLU A 81 11.31 -1.12 8.09
N ILE A 82 11.00 -1.77 6.97
CA ILE A 82 11.59 -1.47 5.67
C ILE A 82 10.55 -0.78 4.82
N LYS A 83 10.75 0.52 4.56
CA LYS A 83 9.88 1.31 3.67
C LYS A 83 10.36 1.21 2.24
N ILE A 84 9.51 0.69 1.36
CA ILE A 84 9.79 0.61 -0.07
C ILE A 84 9.03 1.74 -0.76
N HIS A 85 9.78 2.59 -1.46
CA HIS A 85 9.25 3.72 -2.23
C HIS A 85 9.48 3.49 -3.73
N PRO A 86 8.72 4.16 -4.61
CA PRO A 86 9.12 4.29 -6.01
C PRO A 86 10.54 4.85 -6.10
N PHE A 87 11.22 4.61 -7.21
CA PHE A 87 12.56 5.15 -7.43
C PHE A 87 12.59 6.67 -7.26
N SER A 88 13.57 7.17 -6.53
CA SER A 88 14.00 8.56 -6.62
C SER A 88 14.58 8.83 -8.02
N PHE A 89 14.68 10.10 -8.43
CA PHE A 89 15.32 10.43 -9.71
C PHE A 89 16.76 9.90 -9.80
N SER A 90 17.50 9.93 -8.70
CA SER A 90 18.88 9.43 -8.67
C SER A 90 18.95 7.92 -8.96
N GLU A 91 18.08 7.14 -8.35
CA GLU A 91 17.99 5.69 -8.59
C GLU A 91 17.52 5.39 -10.02
N TYR A 92 16.48 6.10 -10.48
CA TYR A 92 15.98 6.01 -11.84
C TYR A 92 17.10 6.31 -12.86
N TYR A 93 17.78 7.44 -12.71
CA TYR A 93 18.87 7.84 -13.62
C TYR A 93 20.05 6.88 -13.58
N SER A 94 20.38 6.33 -12.43
CA SER A 94 21.44 5.31 -12.31
C SER A 94 21.12 4.04 -13.13
N PHE A 95 19.82 3.75 -13.34
CA PHE A 95 19.38 2.61 -14.12
C PHE A 95 19.29 2.91 -15.62
N VAL A 96 18.69 4.05 -16.01
CA VAL A 96 18.46 4.37 -17.43
C VAL A 96 19.68 4.98 -18.11
N GLY A 97 20.47 5.79 -17.39
CA GLY A 97 21.61 6.50 -17.94
C GLY A 97 21.25 7.54 -19.00
N GLY A 98 22.16 7.83 -19.91
CA GLY A 98 21.94 8.70 -21.06
C GLY A 98 21.96 10.19 -20.72
N ASP A 99 21.23 11.01 -21.49
CA ASP A 99 21.10 12.44 -21.23
C ASP A 99 20.27 12.70 -19.97
N LYS A 100 20.80 13.57 -19.10
CA LYS A 100 20.20 13.78 -17.79
C LYS A 100 18.94 14.64 -17.84
N GLU A 101 18.85 15.56 -18.77
CA GLU A 101 17.67 16.43 -18.92
C GLU A 101 16.51 15.62 -19.50
N GLU A 102 16.76 14.82 -20.53
CA GLU A 102 15.79 13.91 -21.11
C GLU A 102 15.31 12.86 -20.07
N ALA A 103 16.23 12.30 -19.30
CA ALA A 103 15.89 11.37 -18.23
C ALA A 103 15.03 12.02 -17.14
N PHE A 104 15.30 13.29 -16.81
CA PHE A 104 14.52 14.03 -15.84
C PHE A 104 13.12 14.36 -16.34
N ASP A 105 12.98 14.74 -17.61
CA ASP A 105 11.68 14.98 -18.23
C ASP A 105 10.82 13.71 -18.22
N ASN A 106 11.40 12.59 -18.62
CA ASN A 106 10.73 11.28 -18.56
C ASN A 106 10.32 10.90 -17.14
N TYR A 107 11.21 11.07 -16.16
CA TYR A 107 10.92 10.81 -14.76
C TYR A 107 9.81 11.73 -14.21
N SER A 108 9.84 13.01 -14.58
CA SER A 108 8.84 13.98 -14.15
C SER A 108 7.45 13.68 -14.71
N PHE A 109 7.40 13.09 -15.90
CA PHE A 109 6.14 12.76 -16.58
C PHE A 109 5.58 11.39 -16.12
N TYR A 110 6.41 10.35 -16.06
CA TYR A 110 5.97 8.99 -15.77
C TYR A 110 6.16 8.57 -14.31
N GLY A 111 6.98 9.28 -13.55
CA GLY A 111 7.32 8.93 -12.18
C GLY A 111 8.34 7.80 -12.03
N GLY A 112 8.52 7.34 -10.80
CA GLY A 112 9.57 6.39 -10.42
C GLY A 112 9.10 4.95 -10.21
N MET A 113 7.95 4.54 -10.77
CA MET A 113 7.47 3.15 -10.62
C MET A 113 8.38 2.18 -11.38
N PRO A 114 9.02 1.20 -10.69
CA PRO A 114 10.02 0.33 -11.31
C PRO A 114 9.53 -0.42 -12.54
N PHE A 115 8.28 -0.86 -12.55
CA PHE A 115 7.69 -1.61 -13.65
C PHE A 115 7.60 -0.81 -14.95
N LEU A 116 7.58 0.52 -14.88
CA LEU A 116 7.62 1.39 -16.07
C LEU A 116 8.89 1.19 -16.91
N LEU A 117 9.99 0.83 -16.28
CA LEU A 117 11.27 0.58 -16.96
C LEU A 117 11.23 -0.68 -17.85
N THR A 118 10.26 -1.55 -17.65
CA THR A 118 10.02 -2.72 -18.50
C THR A 118 9.17 -2.43 -19.74
N LYS A 119 8.53 -1.24 -19.79
CA LYS A 119 7.68 -0.79 -20.90
C LYS A 119 8.50 -0.05 -21.93
N GLN A 120 8.36 -0.45 -23.20
CA GLN A 120 9.17 0.10 -24.30
C GLN A 120 8.54 1.33 -24.95
N ASP A 121 7.21 1.44 -24.94
CA ASP A 121 6.49 2.52 -25.63
C ASP A 121 5.65 3.35 -24.65
N GLU A 122 5.36 4.59 -25.05
CA GLU A 122 4.61 5.55 -24.25
C GLU A 122 3.19 5.09 -23.94
N THR A 123 2.52 4.47 -24.89
CA THR A 123 1.14 3.98 -24.73
C THR A 123 1.08 2.96 -23.62
N SER A 124 1.97 1.97 -23.63
CA SER A 124 2.05 0.93 -22.59
C SER A 124 2.39 1.50 -21.20
N LYS A 125 3.18 2.59 -21.14
CA LYS A 125 3.47 3.28 -19.87
C LYS A 125 2.24 3.98 -19.31
N ILE A 126 1.53 4.71 -20.18
CA ILE A 126 0.30 5.43 -19.80
C ILE A 126 -0.78 4.45 -19.37
N GLU A 127 -1.03 3.42 -20.15
CA GLU A 127 -2.02 2.37 -19.81
C GLU A 127 -1.69 1.71 -18.47
N TYR A 128 -0.43 1.41 -18.21
CA TYR A 128 -0.02 0.86 -16.91
C TYR A 128 -0.33 1.81 -15.75
N LEU A 129 0.01 3.11 -15.89
CA LEU A 129 -0.24 4.10 -14.85
C LEU A 129 -1.74 4.32 -14.62
N GLU A 130 -2.53 4.38 -15.70
CA GLU A 130 -3.99 4.50 -15.58
C GLU A 130 -4.61 3.31 -14.88
N ASN A 131 -4.21 2.10 -15.24
CA ASN A 131 -4.68 0.88 -14.59
C ASN A 131 -4.26 0.81 -13.13
N LEU A 132 -2.99 1.12 -12.84
CA LEU A 132 -2.49 1.19 -11.47
C LEU A 132 -3.29 2.20 -10.63
N PHE A 133 -3.58 3.37 -11.19
CA PHE A 133 -4.34 4.40 -10.50
C PHE A 133 -5.79 3.98 -10.26
N LYS A 134 -6.48 3.47 -11.28
CA LYS A 134 -7.90 3.06 -11.21
C LYS A 134 -8.09 1.81 -10.34
N GLU A 135 -7.38 0.74 -10.66
CA GLU A 135 -7.63 -0.56 -10.05
C GLU A 135 -6.97 -0.72 -8.68
N VAL A 136 -5.80 -0.15 -8.47
CA VAL A 136 -5.08 -0.32 -7.20
C VAL A 136 -5.42 0.82 -6.24
N TYR A 137 -5.19 2.07 -6.62
CA TYR A 137 -5.37 3.16 -5.67
C TYR A 137 -6.82 3.54 -5.44
N ILE A 138 -7.62 3.74 -6.49
CA ILE A 138 -9.01 4.19 -6.34
C ILE A 138 -9.86 3.08 -5.73
N ARG A 139 -9.79 1.88 -6.29
CA ARG A 139 -10.55 0.73 -5.81
C ARG A 139 -10.23 0.39 -4.36
N ASP A 140 -8.95 0.35 -4.01
CA ASP A 140 -8.51 0.08 -2.64
C ASP A 140 -9.00 1.16 -1.64
N ILE A 141 -9.03 2.45 -2.03
CA ILE A 141 -9.58 3.53 -1.20
C ILE A 141 -11.10 3.35 -1.05
N VAL A 142 -11.81 3.08 -2.14
CA VAL A 142 -13.26 2.91 -2.15
C VAL A 142 -13.67 1.75 -1.25
N GLU A 143 -13.07 0.59 -1.43
CA GLU A 143 -13.36 -0.62 -0.66
C GLU A 143 -13.01 -0.45 0.83
N ARG A 144 -11.82 0.07 1.14
CA ARG A 144 -11.35 0.25 2.53
C ARG A 144 -12.13 1.30 3.31
N LYS A 145 -12.57 2.36 2.66
CA LYS A 145 -13.27 3.47 3.30
C LYS A 145 -14.78 3.39 3.13
N HIS A 146 -15.28 2.35 2.47
CA HIS A 146 -16.71 2.17 2.16
C HIS A 146 -17.30 3.41 1.51
N ILE A 147 -16.60 3.95 0.49
CA ILE A 147 -17.02 5.18 -0.18
C ILE A 147 -18.16 4.86 -1.13
N GLU A 148 -19.34 5.40 -0.85
CA GLU A 148 -20.54 5.22 -1.68
C GLU A 148 -20.56 6.14 -2.92
N ARG A 149 -19.86 7.28 -2.83
CA ARG A 149 -19.88 8.33 -3.86
C ARG A 149 -18.53 8.43 -4.57
N GLU A 150 -18.28 7.51 -5.49
CA GLU A 150 -17.04 7.48 -6.28
C GLU A 150 -16.90 8.69 -7.22
N ASP A 151 -18.01 9.27 -7.65
CA ASP A 151 -18.04 10.50 -8.45
C ASP A 151 -17.46 11.70 -7.68
N ILE A 152 -17.74 11.79 -6.39
CA ILE A 152 -17.15 12.80 -5.51
C ILE A 152 -15.66 12.55 -5.31
N LEU A 153 -15.28 11.29 -5.05
CA LEU A 153 -13.86 10.93 -4.91
C LEU A 153 -13.05 11.31 -6.15
N SER A 154 -13.54 10.97 -7.34
CA SER A 154 -12.90 11.37 -8.60
C SER A 154 -12.78 12.89 -8.73
N SER A 155 -13.83 13.63 -8.37
CA SER A 155 -13.80 15.10 -8.39
C SER A 155 -12.80 15.69 -7.38
N ILE A 156 -12.62 15.06 -6.22
CA ILE A 156 -11.59 15.45 -5.23
C ILE A 156 -10.21 15.24 -5.80
N ILE A 157 -9.98 14.10 -6.43
CA ILE A 157 -8.68 13.76 -7.02
C ILE A 157 -8.32 14.73 -8.13
N ASP A 158 -9.24 15.01 -9.07
CA ASP A 158 -9.04 15.99 -10.13
C ASP A 158 -8.66 17.37 -9.58
N LEU A 159 -9.37 17.80 -8.52
CA LEU A 159 -9.10 19.06 -7.86
C LEU A 159 -7.72 19.09 -7.19
N LEU A 160 -7.34 18.01 -6.52
CA LEU A 160 -6.02 17.89 -5.89
C LEU A 160 -4.91 17.88 -6.93
N CYS A 161 -5.06 17.11 -8.01
CA CYS A 161 -4.10 17.09 -9.11
C CYS A 161 -3.93 18.45 -9.76
N SER A 162 -5.02 19.19 -9.98
CA SER A 162 -4.97 20.54 -10.56
C SER A 162 -4.41 21.61 -9.62
N SER A 163 -4.34 21.34 -8.33
CA SER A 163 -3.84 22.27 -7.30
C SER A 163 -2.47 21.90 -6.74
N VAL A 164 -1.76 20.97 -7.34
CA VAL A 164 -0.39 20.61 -6.95
C VAL A 164 0.50 21.86 -6.93
N GLY A 165 1.26 22.04 -5.86
CA GLY A 165 2.08 23.24 -5.65
C GLY A 165 1.33 24.45 -5.10
N SER A 166 0.01 24.39 -4.91
CA SER A 166 -0.82 25.49 -4.38
C SER A 166 -1.28 25.19 -2.95
N LEU A 167 -1.52 26.27 -2.18
CA LEU A 167 -2.12 26.13 -0.87
C LEU A 167 -3.59 25.73 -0.98
N THR A 168 -3.93 24.59 -0.40
CA THR A 168 -5.29 24.07 -0.32
C THR A 168 -5.65 23.61 1.09
N ASN A 169 -6.93 23.46 1.36
CA ASN A 169 -7.44 22.90 2.60
C ASN A 169 -8.82 22.24 2.37
N PRO A 170 -9.29 21.38 3.31
CA PRO A 170 -10.57 20.68 3.16
C PRO A 170 -11.76 21.60 2.86
N SER A 171 -11.83 22.80 3.49
CA SER A 171 -12.93 23.74 3.27
C SER A 171 -12.95 24.32 1.85
N LYS A 172 -11.78 24.57 1.23
CA LYS A 172 -11.70 25.00 -0.18
C LYS A 172 -12.14 23.86 -1.11
N ILE A 173 -11.71 22.63 -0.85
CA ILE A 173 -12.09 21.44 -1.62
C ILE A 173 -13.62 21.28 -1.58
N THR A 174 -14.21 21.27 -0.37
CA THR A 174 -15.67 21.16 -0.20
C THR A 174 -16.44 22.21 -0.96
N LYS A 175 -16.03 23.49 -0.87
CA LYS A 175 -16.68 24.59 -1.60
C LYS A 175 -16.59 24.41 -3.11
N ALA A 176 -15.45 23.99 -3.63
CA ALA A 176 -15.26 23.76 -5.06
C ALA A 176 -16.14 22.63 -5.58
N ILE A 177 -16.24 21.52 -4.84
CA ILE A 177 -17.09 20.38 -5.19
C ILE A 177 -18.56 20.76 -5.17
N ASN A 178 -19.02 21.42 -4.10
CA ASN A 178 -20.40 21.86 -3.97
C ASN A 178 -20.80 22.81 -5.13
N SER A 179 -19.93 23.75 -5.48
CA SER A 179 -20.15 24.64 -6.62
C SER A 179 -20.23 23.89 -7.96
N LYS A 180 -19.44 22.85 -8.15
CA LYS A 180 -19.47 22.02 -9.37
C LYS A 180 -20.76 21.20 -9.44
N GLN A 181 -21.22 20.65 -8.32
CA GLN A 181 -22.45 19.83 -8.24
C GLN A 181 -23.71 20.68 -8.41
N GLN A 182 -23.79 21.87 -7.82
CA GLN A 182 -24.90 22.81 -8.04
C GLN A 182 -25.04 23.19 -9.52
N ARG A 183 -23.92 23.40 -10.23
CA ARG A 183 -23.94 23.68 -11.68
C ARG A 183 -24.38 22.47 -12.51
N SER A 184 -24.20 21.24 -12.02
CA SER A 184 -24.62 20.01 -12.70
C SER A 184 -26.05 19.56 -12.35
N GLY A 185 -26.78 20.31 -11.51
CA GLY A 185 -28.14 20.00 -11.10
C GLY A 185 -28.31 18.76 -10.24
N LYS A 186 -27.21 18.28 -9.64
CA LYS A 186 -27.27 17.17 -8.69
C LYS A 186 -27.26 17.74 -7.28
N ASP A 187 -28.40 17.67 -6.61
CA ASP A 187 -28.50 18.03 -5.18
C ASP A 187 -27.73 17.00 -4.33
N ILE A 188 -26.98 17.52 -3.38
CA ILE A 188 -26.36 16.71 -2.33
C ILE A 188 -27.40 16.58 -1.23
N VAL A 189 -27.90 15.38 -1.02
CA VAL A 189 -28.65 15.03 0.19
C VAL A 189 -27.64 14.60 1.26
#